data_f2d29387221256c1c5e851995a350890
#
_entry.id   f2d29387221256c1c5e851995a350890
#
_cell.length_a   1.000
_cell.length_b   1.000
_cell.length_c   1.000
_cell.angle_alpha   90.00
_cell.angle_beta   90.00
_cell.angle_gamma   90.00
#
_symmetry.space_group_name_H-M   'P 1'
#
loop_
_entity.id
_entity.type
_entity.pdbx_description
1 polymer ?
#
loop_
_entity_poly.entity_id
_entity_poly.type
_entity_poly.pdbx_seq_one_letter_code
_entity_poly.pdbx_strand_id
1 'polypeptide(L)'
;IMFICHQTVAPRKLIRTGLTTFIVETFAFETSVDSEHVFQPYYPFQNLGVTLSSNATSGSGRTLTTSADYFVSGHVGVYLKIGDAEALITGFTNATTVTATILGTLRQQLNNDALKTAEGSGTIQVTHALHGLAVGASIVIDRAGTVGGVAIDKINGTRTITAVVDENVYEFTAG
;
A
#
# COMPACT_ATOMS: atom_id res chain seq x y z
N ILE A 1 -28.17 21.55 -6.23
CA ILE A 1 -27.00 21.26 -5.40
C ILE A 1 -25.79 21.92 -6.05
N MET A 2 -24.96 22.58 -5.25
CA MET A 2 -23.69 23.17 -5.69
C MET A 2 -22.58 22.56 -4.82
N PHE A 3 -21.47 22.17 -5.43
CA PHE A 3 -20.31 21.68 -4.72
C PHE A 3 -19.33 22.83 -4.47
N ILE A 4 -18.80 22.90 -3.27
CA ILE A 4 -17.82 23.90 -2.84
C ILE A 4 -16.53 23.16 -2.53
N CYS A 5 -15.51 23.40 -3.33
CA CYS A 5 -14.19 22.81 -3.18
C CYS A 5 -13.16 23.89 -2.82
N HIS A 6 -12.32 23.62 -1.84
CA HIS A 6 -11.26 24.51 -1.42
C HIS A 6 -10.01 23.69 -1.08
N GLN A 7 -8.84 24.27 -1.26
CA GLN A 7 -7.57 23.57 -1.09
C GLN A 7 -7.33 23.06 0.35
N THR A 8 -7.88 23.75 1.35
CA THR A 8 -7.61 23.46 2.78
C THR A 8 -8.88 23.08 3.56
N VAL A 9 -10.01 22.97 2.90
CA VAL A 9 -11.29 22.65 3.54
C VAL A 9 -11.90 21.44 2.85
N ALA A 10 -12.38 20.48 3.64
CA ALA A 10 -13.10 19.33 3.10
C ALA A 10 -14.24 19.76 2.16
N PRO A 11 -14.45 19.05 1.04
CA PRO A 11 -15.52 19.37 0.10
C PRO A 11 -16.87 19.50 0.80
N ARG A 12 -17.65 20.51 0.41
CA ARG A 12 -18.98 20.79 0.93
C ARG A 12 -20.01 20.76 -0.20
N LYS A 13 -21.23 20.45 0.14
CA LYS A 13 -22.37 20.64 -0.76
C LYS A 13 -23.35 21.65 -0.19
N LEU A 14 -23.76 22.57 -1.02
CA LEU A 14 -24.82 23.53 -0.73
C LEU A 14 -26.10 23.00 -1.38
N ILE A 15 -27.10 22.76 -0.58
CA ILE A 15 -28.40 22.24 -1.00
C ILE A 15 -29.44 23.30 -0.75
N ARG A 16 -30.23 23.66 -1.79
CA ARG A 16 -31.39 24.49 -1.62
C ARG A 16 -32.58 23.64 -1.15
N THR A 17 -33.14 23.94 0.00
CA THR A 17 -34.25 23.21 0.62
C THR A 17 -35.57 23.98 0.56
N GLY A 18 -35.55 25.25 0.15
CA GLY A 18 -36.74 26.10 -0.01
C GLY A 18 -36.43 27.31 -0.88
N LEU A 19 -37.39 28.22 -1.01
CA LEU A 19 -37.24 29.45 -1.82
C LEU A 19 -36.02 30.30 -1.35
N THR A 20 -35.84 30.39 -0.04
CA THR A 20 -34.79 31.21 0.61
C THR A 20 -33.94 30.40 1.60
N THR A 21 -34.14 29.08 1.68
CA THR A 21 -33.47 28.23 2.66
C THR A 21 -32.42 27.36 1.99
N PHE A 22 -31.23 27.35 2.58
CA PHE A 22 -30.08 26.55 2.13
C PHE A 22 -29.44 25.84 3.33
N ILE A 23 -28.93 24.67 3.09
CA ILE A 23 -28.08 23.96 4.04
C ILE A 23 -26.72 23.69 3.43
N VAL A 24 -25.68 23.74 4.26
CA VAL A 24 -24.31 23.38 3.88
C VAL A 24 -23.90 22.16 4.68
N GLU A 25 -23.57 21.09 3.99
CA GLU A 25 -23.13 19.86 4.64
C GLU A 25 -21.82 19.36 4.05
N THR A 26 -21.11 18.51 4.78
CA THR A 26 -19.90 17.87 4.29
C THR A 26 -20.27 16.93 3.15
N PHE A 27 -19.51 16.98 2.06
CA PHE A 27 -19.63 15.99 1.00
C PHE A 27 -19.02 14.67 1.49
N ALA A 28 -19.82 13.63 1.57
CA ALA A 28 -19.37 12.28 1.84
C ALA A 28 -19.09 11.56 0.53
N PHE A 29 -17.89 11.01 0.40
CA PHE A 29 -17.56 10.09 -0.69
C PHE A 29 -18.13 8.71 -0.38
N GLU A 30 -18.51 8.01 -1.42
CA GLU A 30 -19.00 6.64 -1.31
C GLU A 30 -17.83 5.71 -0.94
N THR A 31 -18.05 4.83 0.05
CA THR A 31 -17.13 3.75 0.37
C THR A 31 -17.52 2.51 -0.42
N SER A 32 -16.56 1.66 -0.74
CA SER A 32 -16.83 0.42 -1.44
C SER A 32 -17.69 -0.54 -0.61
N VAL A 33 -18.46 -1.39 -1.30
CA VAL A 33 -19.38 -2.35 -0.67
C VAL A 33 -18.63 -3.41 0.14
N ASP A 34 -17.38 -3.70 -0.23
CA ASP A 34 -16.50 -4.67 0.42
C ASP A 34 -15.62 -4.08 1.53
N SER A 35 -15.72 -2.77 1.75
CA SER A 35 -14.88 -2.01 2.70
C SER A 35 -13.38 -2.07 2.40
N GLU A 36 -12.97 -2.52 1.23
CA GLU A 36 -11.58 -2.62 0.82
C GLU A 36 -11.07 -1.39 0.08
N HIS A 37 -11.97 -0.56 -0.44
CA HIS A 37 -11.62 0.63 -1.22
C HIS A 37 -12.50 1.81 -0.85
N VAL A 38 -11.95 3.00 -0.91
CA VAL A 38 -12.65 4.27 -0.72
C VAL A 38 -12.62 5.06 -2.02
N PHE A 39 -13.78 5.41 -2.56
CA PHE A 39 -13.91 6.15 -3.83
C PHE A 39 -13.71 7.66 -3.69
N GLN A 40 -12.96 8.12 -2.69
CA GLN A 40 -12.57 9.51 -2.59
C GLN A 40 -11.28 9.78 -3.38
N PRO A 41 -11.13 10.97 -3.99
CA PRO A 41 -9.87 11.32 -4.62
C PRO A 41 -8.78 11.50 -3.56
N TYR A 42 -7.62 10.90 -3.81
CA TYR A 42 -6.43 11.11 -2.98
C TYR A 42 -5.69 12.37 -3.41
N TYR A 43 -5.07 13.02 -2.43
CA TYR A 43 -4.17 14.14 -2.73
C TYR A 43 -2.97 13.60 -3.53
N PRO A 44 -2.60 14.23 -4.65
CA PRO A 44 -1.43 13.78 -5.41
C PRO A 44 -0.18 13.90 -4.55
N PHE A 45 0.62 12.85 -4.51
CA PHE A 45 1.85 12.83 -3.73
C PHE A 45 2.86 13.84 -4.26
N GLN A 46 3.41 14.62 -3.35
CA GLN A 46 4.73 15.18 -3.54
C GLN A 46 5.75 14.11 -3.14
N ASN A 47 6.80 13.92 -3.94
CA ASN A 47 7.91 13.07 -3.52
C ASN A 47 8.68 13.80 -2.41
N LEU A 48 8.34 13.48 -1.16
CA LEU A 48 8.94 14.10 0.02
C LEU A 48 10.26 13.43 0.43
N GLY A 49 10.70 12.39 -0.29
CA GLY A 49 11.85 11.57 0.12
C GLY A 49 11.60 10.78 1.41
N VAL A 50 10.35 10.73 1.88
CA VAL A 50 9.96 9.98 3.08
C VAL A 50 9.48 8.60 2.67
N THR A 51 10.07 7.56 3.26
CA THR A 51 9.61 6.18 3.07
C THR A 51 8.62 5.80 4.16
N LEU A 52 7.73 4.85 3.85
CA LEU A 52 6.75 4.29 4.76
C LEU A 52 6.98 2.78 4.89
N SER A 53 6.99 2.29 6.11
CA SER A 53 7.04 0.86 6.44
C SER A 53 5.84 0.46 7.29
N SER A 54 5.48 -0.81 7.24
CA SER A 54 4.42 -1.40 8.05
C SER A 54 4.93 -2.67 8.73
N ASN A 55 4.47 -2.94 9.95
CA ASN A 55 4.79 -4.19 10.66
C ASN A 55 4.01 -5.40 10.16
N ALA A 56 3.06 -5.21 9.23
CA ALA A 56 2.30 -6.29 8.60
C ALA A 56 1.69 -5.82 7.27
N THR A 57 1.29 -6.78 6.45
CA THR A 57 0.76 -6.50 5.10
C THR A 57 -0.74 -6.27 5.06
N SER A 58 -1.48 -6.59 6.15
CA SER A 58 -2.95 -6.43 6.20
C SER A 58 -3.48 -6.44 7.63
N GLY A 59 -4.74 -6.08 7.78
CA GLY A 59 -5.50 -6.19 9.03
C GLY A 59 -5.44 -4.95 9.92
N SER A 60 -6.12 -5.00 11.06
CA SER A 60 -6.27 -3.89 11.99
C SER A 60 -5.15 -3.83 13.04
N GLY A 61 -4.99 -2.65 13.67
CA GLY A 61 -4.01 -2.43 14.72
C GLY A 61 -2.56 -2.51 14.24
N ARG A 62 -2.31 -2.16 12.97
CA ARG A 62 -0.97 -2.20 12.37
C ARG A 62 -0.22 -0.91 12.64
N THR A 63 1.09 -1.04 12.84
CA THR A 63 1.97 0.11 12.99
C THR A 63 2.53 0.51 11.64
N LEU A 64 2.30 1.77 11.26
CA LEU A 64 2.93 2.40 10.10
C LEU A 64 4.00 3.35 10.62
N THR A 65 5.20 3.26 10.04
CA THR A 65 6.34 4.08 10.45
C THR A 65 6.96 4.76 9.22
N THR A 66 7.20 6.07 9.32
CA THR A 66 7.86 6.87 8.29
C THR A 66 9.33 7.12 8.65
N SER A 67 10.18 7.31 7.63
CA SER A 67 11.62 7.58 7.81
C SER A 67 11.93 8.98 8.35
N ALA A 68 10.96 9.90 8.33
CA ALA A 68 11.04 11.24 8.87
C ALA A 68 9.66 11.71 9.35
N ASP A 69 9.59 12.81 10.06
CA ASP A 69 8.36 13.41 10.57
C ASP A 69 7.36 13.68 9.44
N TYR A 70 6.19 13.07 9.53
CA TYR A 70 5.12 13.17 8.53
C TYR A 70 3.73 13.25 9.16
N PHE A 71 3.47 12.46 10.20
CA PHE A 71 2.14 12.35 10.80
C PHE A 71 1.86 13.49 11.78
N VAL A 72 0.58 13.86 11.84
CA VAL A 72 0.03 14.75 12.88
C VAL A 72 -1.24 14.12 13.45
N SER A 73 -1.65 14.51 14.65
CA SER A 73 -2.83 13.95 15.31
C SER A 73 -4.13 14.09 14.49
N GLY A 74 -4.21 15.12 13.64
CA GLY A 74 -5.34 15.32 12.72
C GLY A 74 -5.45 14.29 11.59
N HIS A 75 -4.45 13.43 11.40
CA HIS A 75 -4.51 12.35 10.42
C HIS A 75 -5.34 11.14 10.90
N VAL A 76 -5.76 11.08 12.16
CA VAL A 76 -6.67 10.02 12.62
C VAL A 76 -8.00 10.11 11.88
N GLY A 77 -8.44 9.01 11.29
CA GLY A 77 -9.62 8.94 10.42
C GLY A 77 -9.32 9.20 8.93
N VAL A 78 -8.06 9.49 8.57
CA VAL A 78 -7.65 9.70 7.17
C VAL A 78 -7.21 8.37 6.56
N TYR A 79 -7.55 8.19 5.29
CA TYR A 79 -7.09 7.06 4.48
C TYR A 79 -5.80 7.42 3.75
N LEU A 80 -4.83 6.50 3.81
CA LEU A 80 -3.62 6.52 2.99
C LEU A 80 -3.76 5.53 1.85
N LYS A 81 -3.45 5.96 0.63
CA LYS A 81 -3.28 5.05 -0.51
C LYS A 81 -1.84 4.57 -0.53
N ILE A 82 -1.63 3.25 -0.48
CA ILE A 82 -0.31 2.61 -0.45
C ILE A 82 -0.28 1.54 -1.55
N GLY A 83 0.23 1.89 -2.72
CA GLY A 83 0.14 1.01 -3.89
C GLY A 83 -1.31 0.71 -4.27
N ASP A 84 -1.69 -0.56 -4.30
CA ASP A 84 -3.06 -1.01 -4.57
C ASP A 84 -3.93 -1.07 -3.31
N ALA A 85 -3.34 -1.01 -2.12
CA ALA A 85 -4.05 -1.08 -0.84
C ALA A 85 -4.32 0.31 -0.24
N GLU A 86 -5.14 0.32 0.79
CA GLU A 86 -5.47 1.50 1.57
C GLU A 86 -5.23 1.23 3.06
N ALA A 87 -4.92 2.27 3.81
CA ALA A 87 -4.78 2.18 5.26
C ALA A 87 -5.56 3.31 5.93
N LEU A 88 -6.50 2.96 6.79
CA LEU A 88 -7.20 3.92 7.65
C LEU A 88 -6.35 4.15 8.90
N ILE A 89 -5.91 5.38 9.13
CA ILE A 89 -5.22 5.75 10.37
C ILE A 89 -6.23 5.73 11.51
N THR A 90 -6.00 4.88 12.52
CA THR A 90 -6.89 4.70 13.68
C THR A 90 -6.33 5.28 14.96
N GLY A 91 -5.02 5.61 14.99
CA GLY A 91 -4.38 6.20 16.15
C GLY A 91 -3.10 6.93 15.80
N PHE A 92 -2.80 7.99 16.53
CA PHE A 92 -1.58 8.77 16.41
C PHE A 92 -0.66 8.49 17.60
N THR A 93 0.58 8.07 17.33
CA THR A 93 1.60 7.85 18.36
C THR A 93 2.57 9.02 18.44
N ASN A 94 3.17 9.38 17.30
CA ASN A 94 4.09 10.52 17.16
C ASN A 94 4.22 10.88 15.67
N ALA A 95 5.07 11.86 15.37
CA ALA A 95 5.24 12.39 14.02
C ALA A 95 5.74 11.36 12.98
N THR A 96 6.37 10.26 13.44
CA THR A 96 6.84 9.19 12.55
C THR A 96 6.01 7.91 12.63
N THR A 97 5.07 7.81 13.59
CA THR A 97 4.41 6.51 13.87
C THR A 97 2.93 6.68 14.13
N VAL A 98 2.13 5.88 13.43
CA VAL A 98 0.67 5.80 13.61
C VAL A 98 0.22 4.35 13.70
N THR A 99 -0.96 4.14 14.29
CA THR A 99 -1.69 2.88 14.21
C THR A 99 -2.71 2.97 13.08
N ALA A 100 -2.85 1.90 12.30
CA ALA A 100 -3.77 1.87 11.18
C ALA A 100 -4.47 0.51 11.01
N THR A 101 -5.57 0.53 10.28
CA THR A 101 -6.19 -0.66 9.68
C THR A 101 -5.85 -0.68 8.21
N ILE A 102 -5.14 -1.71 7.76
CA ILE A 102 -4.79 -1.91 6.36
C ILE A 102 -5.93 -2.68 5.69
N LEU A 103 -6.56 -2.04 4.71
CA LEU A 103 -7.63 -2.59 3.89
C LEU A 103 -7.02 -3.19 2.62
N GLY A 104 -7.29 -4.47 2.41
CA GLY A 104 -6.62 -5.25 1.36
C GLY A 104 -5.24 -5.75 1.82
N THR A 105 -4.32 -5.92 0.89
CA THR A 105 -2.96 -6.42 1.16
C THR A 105 -1.92 -5.47 0.59
N LEU A 106 -1.01 -4.99 1.44
CA LEU A 106 0.15 -4.22 0.98
C LEU A 106 1.03 -5.12 0.11
N ARG A 107 1.35 -4.63 -1.07
CA ARG A 107 2.27 -5.25 -2.01
C ARG A 107 3.38 -4.27 -2.35
N GLN A 108 4.59 -4.77 -2.44
CA GLN A 108 5.70 -3.99 -2.97
C GLN A 108 5.85 -4.33 -4.45
N GLN A 109 5.74 -3.32 -5.30
CA GLN A 109 6.07 -3.49 -6.71
C GLN A 109 7.58 -3.47 -6.87
N LEU A 110 8.12 -4.54 -7.45
CA LEU A 110 9.51 -4.61 -7.84
C LEU A 110 9.72 -3.92 -9.20
N ASN A 111 10.96 -3.56 -9.49
CA ASN A 111 11.33 -3.02 -10.78
C ASN A 111 11.07 -4.03 -11.90
N ASN A 112 10.97 -3.55 -13.13
CA ASN A 112 10.95 -4.43 -14.30
C ASN A 112 12.20 -5.31 -14.30
N ASP A 113 12.03 -6.57 -14.74
CA ASP A 113 13.10 -7.58 -14.77
C ASP A 113 13.74 -7.91 -13.41
N ALA A 114 12.99 -7.73 -12.32
CA ALA A 114 13.45 -8.07 -10.99
C ALA A 114 13.69 -9.57 -10.79
N LEU A 115 13.02 -10.43 -11.55
CA LEU A 115 13.14 -11.88 -11.47
C LEU A 115 14.04 -12.42 -12.58
N LYS A 116 15.00 -13.25 -12.23
CA LYS A 116 15.93 -13.90 -13.15
C LYS A 116 16.09 -15.38 -12.79
N THR A 117 16.38 -16.21 -13.80
CA THR A 117 16.82 -17.60 -13.60
C THR A 117 17.88 -17.95 -14.64
N ALA A 118 18.76 -18.90 -14.32
CA ALA A 118 19.64 -19.51 -15.30
C ALA A 118 18.86 -20.54 -16.13
N GLU A 119 19.21 -20.70 -17.39
CA GLU A 119 18.60 -21.70 -18.28
C GLU A 119 18.66 -23.09 -17.67
N GLY A 120 17.51 -23.78 -17.66
CA GLY A 120 17.37 -25.11 -17.07
C GLY A 120 17.35 -25.14 -15.53
N SER A 121 17.37 -24.00 -14.85
CA SER A 121 17.30 -23.91 -13.39
C SER A 121 15.89 -23.60 -12.91
N GLY A 122 15.45 -24.28 -11.85
CA GLY A 122 14.24 -23.93 -11.11
C GLY A 122 14.46 -22.85 -10.03
N THR A 123 15.68 -22.36 -9.87
CA THR A 123 15.99 -21.29 -8.91
C THR A 123 15.69 -19.93 -9.52
N ILE A 124 14.88 -19.17 -8.85
CA ILE A 124 14.54 -17.79 -9.22
C ILE A 124 15.29 -16.84 -8.30
N GLN A 125 16.11 -15.99 -8.88
CA GLN A 125 16.77 -14.88 -8.19
C GLN A 125 15.89 -13.63 -8.30
N VAL A 126 15.70 -12.94 -7.18
CA VAL A 126 14.88 -11.74 -7.08
C VAL A 126 15.73 -10.54 -6.67
N THR A 127 15.73 -9.50 -7.48
CA THR A 127 16.32 -8.20 -7.14
C THR A 127 15.28 -7.35 -6.43
N HIS A 128 15.50 -7.07 -5.14
CA HIS A 128 14.60 -6.34 -4.27
C HIS A 128 15.43 -5.52 -3.27
N ALA A 129 15.58 -4.25 -3.57
CA ALA A 129 16.47 -3.36 -2.79
C ALA A 129 16.13 -3.36 -1.29
N LEU A 130 17.16 -3.57 -0.44
CA LEU A 130 17.06 -3.52 1.02
C LEU A 130 15.91 -4.39 1.58
N HIS A 131 15.76 -5.60 1.05
CA HIS A 131 14.61 -6.46 1.35
C HIS A 131 14.49 -6.90 2.81
N GLY A 132 15.56 -6.91 3.58
CA GLY A 132 15.55 -7.29 5.01
C GLY A 132 15.02 -8.69 5.32
N LEU A 133 14.96 -9.57 4.33
CA LEU A 133 14.43 -10.93 4.45
C LEU A 133 15.55 -11.90 4.85
N ALA A 134 15.18 -13.04 5.43
CA ALA A 134 16.11 -14.10 5.82
C ALA A 134 15.79 -15.41 5.09
N VAL A 135 16.77 -16.30 5.02
CA VAL A 135 16.56 -17.68 4.55
C VAL A 135 15.49 -18.36 5.40
N GLY A 136 14.55 -19.06 4.76
CA GLY A 136 13.40 -19.69 5.41
C GLY A 136 12.19 -18.77 5.56
N ALA A 137 12.32 -17.46 5.29
CA ALA A 137 11.17 -16.55 5.29
C ALA A 137 10.19 -16.91 4.17
N SER A 138 8.91 -16.76 4.46
CA SER A 138 7.83 -16.95 3.49
C SER A 138 7.48 -15.61 2.82
N ILE A 139 7.42 -15.62 1.50
CA ILE A 139 7.02 -14.49 0.66
C ILE A 139 5.88 -14.89 -0.25
N VAL A 140 5.13 -13.93 -0.73
CA VAL A 140 4.12 -14.14 -1.77
C VAL A 140 4.55 -13.39 -3.03
N ILE A 141 4.77 -14.11 -4.10
CA ILE A 141 4.99 -13.55 -5.44
C ILE A 141 3.65 -13.48 -6.15
N ASP A 142 3.32 -12.35 -6.72
CA ASP A 142 2.09 -12.12 -7.45
C ASP A 142 2.36 -11.35 -8.75
N ARG A 143 1.59 -11.67 -9.79
CA ARG A 143 1.66 -11.03 -11.11
C ARG A 143 3.03 -11.13 -11.81
N ALA A 144 3.88 -12.07 -11.42
CA ALA A 144 5.07 -12.38 -12.19
C ALA A 144 4.69 -13.08 -13.50
N GLY A 145 5.39 -12.71 -14.57
CA GLY A 145 5.33 -13.42 -15.86
C GLY A 145 6.19 -14.68 -15.88
N THR A 146 6.29 -15.32 -17.04
CA THR A 146 7.23 -16.42 -17.26
C THR A 146 8.67 -15.88 -17.22
N VAL A 147 9.55 -16.55 -16.51
CA VAL A 147 10.96 -16.17 -16.36
C VAL A 147 11.86 -17.33 -16.79
N GLY A 148 12.68 -17.13 -17.82
CA GLY A 148 13.65 -18.13 -18.30
C GLY A 148 13.06 -19.52 -18.60
N GLY A 149 11.81 -19.56 -19.08
CA GLY A 149 11.09 -20.80 -19.34
C GLY A 149 10.33 -21.40 -18.13
N VAL A 150 10.50 -20.84 -16.94
CA VAL A 150 9.71 -21.25 -15.76
C VAL A 150 8.30 -20.67 -15.87
N ALA A 151 7.30 -21.53 -15.78
CA ALA A 151 5.90 -21.14 -15.96
C ALA A 151 5.38 -20.26 -14.81
N ILE A 152 4.37 -19.46 -15.09
CA ILE A 152 3.78 -18.46 -14.17
C ILE A 152 3.30 -19.09 -12.86
N ASP A 153 2.64 -20.25 -12.93
CA ASP A 153 2.10 -20.99 -11.77
C ASP A 153 3.21 -21.54 -10.85
N LYS A 154 4.42 -21.71 -11.40
CA LYS A 154 5.61 -22.14 -10.67
C LYS A 154 6.33 -21.00 -9.97
N ILE A 155 6.05 -19.76 -10.36
CA ILE A 155 6.67 -18.56 -9.80
C ILE A 155 5.71 -17.89 -8.80
N ASN A 156 4.47 -17.66 -9.20
CA ASN A 156 3.47 -16.99 -8.35
C ASN A 156 3.00 -17.88 -7.19
N GLY A 157 2.51 -17.23 -6.14
CA GLY A 157 2.05 -17.86 -4.91
C GLY A 157 3.06 -17.73 -3.77
N THR A 158 2.82 -18.50 -2.71
CA THR A 158 3.70 -18.52 -1.54
C THR A 158 4.99 -19.27 -1.87
N ARG A 159 6.13 -18.63 -1.60
CA ARG A 159 7.48 -19.18 -1.80
C ARG A 159 8.30 -19.01 -0.53
N THR A 160 9.21 -19.95 -0.32
CA THR A 160 10.18 -19.88 0.80
C THR A 160 11.52 -19.45 0.26
N ILE A 161 12.16 -18.48 0.90
CA ILE A 161 13.49 -18.02 0.53
C ILE A 161 14.49 -19.11 0.81
N THR A 162 15.21 -19.54 -0.21
CA THR A 162 16.22 -20.61 -0.13
C THR A 162 17.64 -20.07 0.06
N ALA A 163 17.90 -18.85 -0.41
CA ALA A 163 19.18 -18.17 -0.20
C ALA A 163 18.97 -16.65 -0.13
N VAL A 164 19.81 -15.97 0.63
CA VAL A 164 20.01 -14.53 0.62
C VAL A 164 21.40 -14.27 0.06
N VAL A 165 21.49 -13.68 -1.12
CA VAL A 165 22.77 -13.41 -1.81
C VAL A 165 23.42 -12.17 -1.21
N ASP A 166 22.64 -11.09 -1.07
CA ASP A 166 23.04 -9.85 -0.40
C ASP A 166 21.79 -9.09 0.11
N GLU A 167 21.95 -7.86 0.57
CA GLU A 167 20.86 -7.02 1.08
C GLU A 167 19.80 -6.65 0.04
N ASN A 168 20.08 -6.84 -1.26
CA ASN A 168 19.23 -6.48 -2.38
C ASN A 168 18.79 -7.69 -3.22
N VAL A 169 19.31 -8.90 -2.92
CA VAL A 169 19.08 -10.08 -3.77
C VAL A 169 18.85 -11.32 -2.92
N TYR A 170 17.75 -12.01 -3.18
CA TYR A 170 17.45 -13.31 -2.59
C TYR A 170 17.00 -14.32 -3.67
N GLU A 171 16.91 -15.58 -3.27
CA GLU A 171 16.52 -16.67 -4.16
C GLU A 171 15.43 -17.53 -3.53
N PHE A 172 14.58 -18.09 -4.40
CA PHE A 172 13.64 -19.16 -4.05
C PHE A 172 13.61 -20.20 -5.17
N THR A 173 13.13 -21.41 -4.84
CA THR A 173 12.92 -22.46 -5.85
C THR A 173 11.49 -22.39 -6.36
N ALA A 174 11.33 -22.40 -7.69
CA ALA A 174 10.04 -22.50 -8.35
C ALA A 174 9.34 -23.82 -7.97
N GLY A 175 8.04 -23.78 -7.73
CA GLY A 175 7.22 -24.93 -7.25
C GLY A 175 6.84 -25.92 -8.33
#